data_8de1f50a8c6e1212b1d866e87c733304
#
_entry.id   8de1f50a8c6e1212b1d866e87c733304
#
_cell.length_a   1.000
_cell.length_b   1.000
_cell.length_c   1.000
_cell.angle_alpha   90.00
_cell.angle_beta   90.00
_cell.angle_gamma   90.00
#
_symmetry.space_group_name_H-M   'P 1'
#
loop_
_entity.id
_entity.type
_entity.pdbx_description
1 polymer ?
#
loop_
_entity_poly.entity_id
_entity_poly.type
_entity_poly.pdbx_seq_one_letter_code
_entity_poly.pdbx_strand_id
1 'polypeptide(L)'
;MKAVLNDLKIYDKMLWLADSFQGLPKPKGKYPLDKLSNLHKQRILKVSKEEVEENFKLYDLLDDQVKFIEGWFDETLPKAPIEKLSLLRLDGDLYESTIIALESLYPKLAIGGFVIIDDFNAFQFCKNAVLDYRLANDI
;
A
#
# COMPACT_ATOMS: atom_id res chain seq x y z
N MET A 1 -4.66 -4.25 11.49
CA MET A 1 -3.25 -4.60 11.86
C MET A 1 -2.85 -4.01 13.21
N LYS A 2 -2.88 -2.69 13.46
CA LYS A 2 -2.44 -2.12 14.76
C LYS A 2 -3.18 -2.69 15.98
N ALA A 3 -4.51 -2.81 15.93
CA ALA A 3 -5.29 -3.43 17.00
C ALA A 3 -4.85 -4.87 17.31
N VAL A 4 -4.49 -5.64 16.28
CA VAL A 4 -3.97 -7.01 16.45
C VAL A 4 -2.61 -7.01 17.14
N LEU A 5 -1.71 -6.07 16.76
CA LEU A 5 -0.42 -5.93 17.45
C LEU A 5 -0.60 -5.63 18.93
N ASN A 6 -1.55 -4.74 19.27
CA ASN A 6 -1.86 -4.39 20.66
C ASN A 6 -2.43 -5.60 21.44
N ASP A 7 -3.42 -6.29 20.85
CA ASP A 7 -4.04 -7.47 21.47
C ASP A 7 -3.04 -8.58 21.75
N LEU A 8 -2.15 -8.84 20.78
CA LEU A 8 -1.08 -9.83 20.90
C LEU A 8 0.15 -9.33 21.67
N LYS A 9 0.15 -8.09 22.17
CA LYS A 9 1.26 -7.44 22.89
C LYS A 9 2.58 -7.47 22.12
N ILE A 10 2.51 -7.26 20.80
CA ILE A 10 3.67 -7.20 19.92
C ILE A 10 4.12 -5.75 19.79
N TYR A 11 5.19 -5.37 20.49
CA TYR A 11 5.69 -3.99 20.57
C TYR A 11 6.97 -3.73 19.75
N ASP A 12 7.57 -4.76 19.19
CA ASP A 12 8.81 -4.71 18.40
C ASP A 12 8.58 -4.55 16.89
N LYS A 13 7.32 -4.51 16.45
CA LYS A 13 6.93 -4.35 15.05
C LYS A 13 6.42 -2.94 14.77
N MET A 14 6.79 -2.41 13.60
CA MET A 14 6.28 -1.13 13.12
C MET A 14 5.14 -1.35 12.13
N LEU A 15 4.15 -0.48 12.18
CA LEU A 15 3.09 -0.37 11.17
C LEU A 15 3.38 0.83 10.28
N TRP A 16 3.64 0.57 9.01
CA TRP A 16 3.83 1.60 7.99
C TRP A 16 2.54 1.82 7.23
N LEU A 17 2.06 3.05 7.19
CA LEU A 17 0.90 3.51 6.43
C LEU A 17 1.40 4.39 5.29
N ALA A 18 1.47 3.81 4.09
CA ALA A 18 1.92 4.50 2.89
C ALA A 18 0.71 4.84 2.02
N ASP A 19 0.50 6.12 1.78
CA ASP A 19 -0.58 6.63 0.93
C ASP A 19 -0.22 8.04 0.42
N SER A 20 -0.86 8.44 -0.67
CA SER A 20 -0.79 9.83 -1.15
C SER A 20 -1.54 10.78 -0.21
N PHE A 21 -2.57 10.29 0.50
CA PHE A 21 -3.57 11.05 1.25
C PHE A 21 -4.30 12.10 0.38
N GLN A 22 -4.27 11.88 -0.95
CA GLN A 22 -4.87 12.76 -1.95
C GLN A 22 -5.80 12.01 -2.91
N GLY A 23 -6.05 10.71 -2.63
CA GLY A 23 -6.78 9.78 -3.49
C GLY A 23 -5.85 9.13 -4.53
N LEU A 24 -6.43 8.64 -5.62
CA LEU A 24 -5.68 7.92 -6.65
C LEU A 24 -5.04 8.86 -7.68
N PRO A 25 -3.86 8.51 -8.21
CA PRO A 25 -3.19 9.33 -9.21
C PRO A 25 -3.96 9.32 -10.53
N LYS A 26 -3.81 10.41 -11.30
CA LYS A 26 -4.23 10.40 -12.70
C LYS A 26 -3.38 9.40 -13.48
N PRO A 27 -4.00 8.56 -14.33
CA PRO A 27 -3.26 7.60 -15.12
C PRO A 27 -2.16 8.26 -15.98
N LYS A 28 -0.93 7.83 -15.80
CA LYS A 28 0.21 8.26 -16.60
C LYS A 28 0.31 7.41 -17.88
N GLY A 29 0.89 7.96 -18.94
CA GLY A 29 0.99 7.27 -20.24
C GLY A 29 1.79 5.97 -20.23
N LYS A 30 2.64 5.78 -19.23
CA LYS A 30 3.49 4.60 -19.07
C LYS A 30 2.69 3.31 -18.88
N TYR A 31 1.52 3.38 -18.25
CA TYR A 31 0.67 2.22 -17.96
C TYR A 31 -0.70 2.37 -18.65
N PRO A 32 -0.83 1.86 -19.90
CA PRO A 32 -2.04 2.10 -20.71
C PRO A 32 -3.34 1.56 -20.09
N LEU A 33 -3.26 0.47 -19.31
CA LEU A 33 -4.43 -0.14 -18.68
C LEU A 33 -5.12 0.83 -17.70
N ASP A 34 -4.34 1.61 -16.96
CA ASP A 34 -4.88 2.57 -15.98
C ASP A 34 -5.69 3.70 -16.63
N LYS A 35 -5.48 3.97 -17.94
CA LYS A 35 -6.27 4.96 -18.69
C LYS A 35 -7.77 4.61 -18.76
N LEU A 36 -8.12 3.35 -18.57
CA LEU A 36 -9.50 2.90 -18.52
C LEU A 36 -10.16 3.18 -17.16
N SER A 37 -9.37 3.55 -16.15
CA SER A 37 -9.84 3.86 -14.80
C SER A 37 -10.30 5.31 -14.68
N ASN A 38 -11.41 5.49 -13.97
CA ASN A 38 -11.92 6.81 -13.54
C ASN A 38 -11.83 7.01 -12.02
N LEU A 39 -11.14 6.11 -11.30
CA LEU A 39 -11.05 6.10 -9.84
C LEU A 39 -10.45 7.40 -9.28
N HIS A 40 -9.48 8.01 -9.98
CA HIS A 40 -8.89 9.30 -9.60
C HIS A 40 -9.90 10.46 -9.51
N LYS A 41 -11.11 10.31 -10.07
CA LYS A 41 -12.19 11.30 -9.99
C LYS A 41 -13.09 11.11 -8.77
N GLN A 42 -12.98 9.98 -8.08
CA GLN A 42 -13.84 9.64 -6.96
C GLN A 42 -13.34 10.31 -5.68
N ARG A 43 -14.10 11.31 -5.22
CA ARG A 43 -13.74 12.08 -4.00
C ARG A 43 -13.76 11.23 -2.74
N ILE A 44 -14.55 10.17 -2.68
CA ILE A 44 -14.66 9.28 -1.53
C ILE A 44 -13.35 8.53 -1.24
N LEU A 45 -12.49 8.37 -2.25
CA LEU A 45 -11.18 7.72 -2.11
C LEU A 45 -10.10 8.68 -1.61
N LYS A 46 -10.46 9.95 -1.38
CA LYS A 46 -9.54 10.96 -0.87
C LYS A 46 -9.78 11.16 0.62
N VAL A 47 -8.90 10.59 1.43
CA VAL A 47 -8.87 10.75 2.89
C VAL A 47 -7.56 11.41 3.25
N SER A 48 -7.60 12.50 4.02
CA SER A 48 -6.37 13.19 4.42
C SER A 48 -5.61 12.41 5.50
N LYS A 49 -4.32 12.68 5.61
CA LYS A 49 -3.49 12.09 6.66
C LYS A 49 -4.00 12.44 8.05
N GLU A 50 -4.40 13.70 8.24
CA GLU A 50 -4.96 14.21 9.51
C GLU A 50 -6.20 13.42 9.91
N GLU A 51 -7.09 13.16 8.96
CA GLU A 51 -8.32 12.37 9.21
C GLU A 51 -7.97 10.93 9.60
N VAL A 52 -6.98 10.31 8.97
CA VAL A 52 -6.49 8.97 9.35
C VAL A 52 -5.87 8.99 10.75
N GLU A 53 -5.04 9.99 11.06
CA GLU A 53 -4.45 10.15 12.39
C GLU A 53 -5.53 10.33 13.48
N GLU A 54 -6.56 11.15 13.22
CA GLU A 54 -7.69 11.34 14.12
C GLU A 54 -8.45 10.03 14.36
N ASN A 55 -8.69 9.24 13.31
CA ASN A 55 -9.31 7.93 13.43
C ASN A 55 -8.45 6.98 14.28
N PHE A 56 -7.14 6.96 14.09
CA PHE A 56 -6.24 6.16 14.93
C PHE A 56 -6.28 6.60 16.40
N LYS A 57 -6.32 7.92 16.67
CA LYS A 57 -6.47 8.46 18.02
C LYS A 57 -7.81 8.07 18.65
N LEU A 58 -8.90 8.17 17.89
CA LEU A 58 -10.25 7.82 18.36
C LEU A 58 -10.35 6.39 18.89
N TYR A 59 -9.60 5.46 18.27
CA TYR A 59 -9.56 4.05 18.68
C TYR A 59 -8.37 3.71 19.58
N ASP A 60 -7.63 4.70 20.09
CA ASP A 60 -6.42 4.51 20.91
C ASP A 60 -5.37 3.60 20.25
N LEU A 61 -5.17 3.81 18.94
CA LEU A 61 -4.26 3.02 18.12
C LEU A 61 -3.04 3.83 17.61
N LEU A 62 -2.98 5.14 17.88
CA LEU A 62 -1.86 5.99 17.44
C LEU A 62 -0.78 6.04 18.52
N ASP A 63 0.35 5.41 18.23
CA ASP A 63 1.55 5.43 19.07
C ASP A 63 2.82 5.40 18.22
N ASP A 64 3.97 5.26 18.85
CA ASP A 64 5.28 5.27 18.19
C ASP A 64 5.50 4.13 17.19
N GLN A 65 4.71 3.06 17.23
CA GLN A 65 4.77 1.98 16.26
C GLN A 65 4.12 2.36 14.91
N VAL A 66 3.28 3.40 14.86
CA VAL A 66 2.60 3.83 13.64
C VAL A 66 3.44 4.89 12.93
N LYS A 67 3.82 4.61 11.70
CA LYS A 67 4.62 5.51 10.85
C LYS A 67 3.88 5.78 9.55
N PHE A 68 3.88 7.02 9.12
CA PHE A 68 3.27 7.46 7.88
C PHE A 68 4.33 7.70 6.81
N ILE A 69 4.04 7.25 5.59
CA ILE A 69 4.81 7.57 4.38
C ILE A 69 3.83 8.29 3.45
N GLU A 70 3.87 9.61 3.48
CA GLU A 70 2.96 10.47 2.74
C GLU A 70 3.55 10.82 1.37
N GLY A 71 2.80 10.56 0.31
CA GLY A 71 3.12 10.90 -1.08
C GLY A 71 2.86 9.77 -2.06
N TRP A 72 3.05 10.06 -3.34
CA TRP A 72 2.84 9.09 -4.41
C TRP A 72 3.82 7.93 -4.32
N PHE A 73 3.37 6.73 -4.60
CA PHE A 73 4.16 5.50 -4.43
C PHE A 73 5.45 5.50 -5.25
N ASP A 74 5.44 6.05 -6.46
CA ASP A 74 6.63 6.16 -7.31
C ASP A 74 7.71 7.08 -6.72
N GLU A 75 7.35 8.02 -5.88
CA GLU A 75 8.26 8.96 -5.24
C GLU A 75 8.75 8.47 -3.87
N THR A 76 7.90 7.77 -3.13
CA THR A 76 8.09 7.47 -1.71
C THR A 76 8.56 6.04 -1.43
N LEU A 77 7.95 5.02 -2.05
CA LEU A 77 8.24 3.62 -1.72
C LEU A 77 9.66 3.17 -2.05
N PRO A 78 10.29 3.60 -3.16
CA PRO A 78 11.68 3.24 -3.44
C PRO A 78 12.68 3.74 -2.39
N LYS A 79 12.31 4.81 -1.66
CA LYS A 79 13.16 5.45 -0.63
C LYS A 79 12.67 5.18 0.79
N ALA A 80 11.62 4.38 0.93
CA ALA A 80 11.02 4.10 2.24
C ALA A 80 12.04 3.44 3.18
N PRO A 81 12.16 3.91 4.44
CA PRO A 81 13.11 3.39 5.42
C PRO A 81 12.63 2.05 6.00
N ILE A 82 12.13 1.19 5.15
CA ILE A 82 11.65 -0.15 5.47
C ILE A 82 12.73 -1.13 5.06
N GLU A 83 13.31 -1.82 6.01
CA GLU A 83 14.36 -2.82 5.75
C GLU A 83 13.76 -4.21 5.55
N LYS A 84 12.77 -4.57 6.36
CA LYS A 84 12.16 -5.91 6.33
C LYS A 84 10.69 -5.86 6.70
N LEU A 85 9.89 -6.66 5.98
CA LEU A 85 8.44 -6.81 6.19
C LEU A 85 8.11 -8.25 6.56
N SER A 86 7.20 -8.45 7.50
CA SER A 86 6.57 -9.74 7.77
C SER A 86 5.18 -9.86 7.12
N LEU A 87 4.54 -8.73 6.86
CA LEU A 87 3.26 -8.65 6.18
C LEU A 87 3.23 -7.40 5.29
N LEU A 88 2.85 -7.57 4.04
CA LEU A 88 2.62 -6.51 3.07
C LEU A 88 1.15 -6.56 2.62
N ARG A 89 0.34 -5.53 2.92
CA ARG A 89 -1.00 -5.37 2.36
C ARG A 89 -0.97 -4.28 1.30
N LEU A 90 -1.35 -4.65 0.10
CA LEU A 90 -1.47 -3.76 -1.05
C LEU A 90 -2.95 -3.49 -1.32
N ASP A 91 -3.27 -2.20 -1.41
CA ASP A 91 -4.60 -1.65 -1.60
C ASP A 91 -4.42 -0.38 -2.46
N GLY A 92 -4.07 -0.57 -3.72
CA GLY A 92 -3.64 0.52 -4.60
C GLY A 92 -4.45 0.62 -5.89
N ASP A 93 -5.47 -0.25 -6.06
CA ASP A 93 -6.42 -0.32 -7.18
C ASP A 93 -5.77 -0.43 -8.56
N LEU A 94 -4.88 0.52 -8.91
CA LEU A 94 -4.32 0.69 -10.25
C LEU A 94 -3.14 -0.25 -10.53
N TYR A 95 -2.87 -0.48 -11.80
CA TYR A 95 -1.68 -1.22 -12.25
C TYR A 95 -0.40 -0.52 -11.77
N GLU A 96 -0.28 0.81 -12.01
CA GLU A 96 0.90 1.59 -11.63
C GLU A 96 1.16 1.49 -10.12
N SER A 97 0.16 1.72 -9.29
CA SER A 97 0.31 1.67 -7.83
C SER A 97 0.72 0.29 -7.35
N THR A 98 0.09 -0.76 -7.88
CA THR A 98 0.37 -2.15 -7.49
C THR A 98 1.76 -2.59 -7.92
N ILE A 99 2.17 -2.33 -9.16
CA ILE A 99 3.48 -2.77 -9.65
C ILE A 99 4.63 -2.06 -8.93
N ILE A 100 4.51 -0.75 -8.69
CA ILE A 100 5.52 0.02 -7.96
C ILE A 100 5.65 -0.46 -6.52
N ALA A 101 4.53 -0.75 -5.86
CA ALA A 101 4.55 -1.27 -4.50
C ALA A 101 5.18 -2.66 -4.42
N LEU A 102 4.89 -3.55 -5.37
CA LEU A 102 5.53 -4.86 -5.46
C LEU A 102 7.03 -4.74 -5.73
N GLU A 103 7.45 -3.96 -6.71
CA GLU A 103 8.86 -3.75 -7.04
C GLU A 103 9.66 -3.17 -5.86
N SER A 104 9.05 -2.25 -5.09
CA SER A 104 9.70 -1.57 -3.98
C SER A 104 9.73 -2.36 -2.68
N LEU A 105 8.68 -3.15 -2.39
CA LEU A 105 8.46 -3.71 -1.07
C LEU A 105 8.50 -5.24 -1.02
N TYR A 106 8.16 -5.94 -2.10
CA TYR A 106 8.21 -7.40 -2.09
C TYR A 106 9.63 -7.96 -1.83
N PRO A 107 10.71 -7.37 -2.39
CA PRO A 107 12.08 -7.81 -2.06
C PRO A 107 12.45 -7.68 -0.58
N LYS A 108 11.72 -6.86 0.17
CA LYS A 108 11.90 -6.65 1.61
C LYS A 108 11.07 -7.61 2.47
N LEU A 109 10.25 -8.44 1.84
CA LEU A 109 9.42 -9.42 2.55
C LEU A 109 10.30 -10.53 3.14
N ALA A 110 10.11 -10.84 4.41
CA ALA A 110 10.80 -11.94 5.06
C ALA A 110 10.37 -13.29 4.47
N ILE A 111 11.27 -14.26 4.45
CA ILE A 111 10.90 -15.65 4.14
C ILE A 111 9.83 -16.12 5.14
N GLY A 112 8.73 -16.65 4.61
CA GLY A 112 7.54 -17.00 5.41
C GLY A 112 6.61 -15.83 5.72
N GLY A 113 6.91 -14.62 5.22
CA GLY A 113 6.02 -13.48 5.28
C GLY A 113 4.82 -13.59 4.32
N PHE A 114 3.84 -12.71 4.51
CA PHE A 114 2.60 -12.74 3.74
C PHE A 114 2.40 -11.48 2.91
N VAL A 115 1.81 -11.64 1.73
CA VAL A 115 1.29 -10.54 0.91
C VAL A 115 -0.22 -10.68 0.82
N ILE A 116 -0.93 -9.60 1.10
CA ILE A 116 -2.37 -9.47 0.89
C ILE A 116 -2.57 -8.48 -0.24
N ILE A 117 -3.25 -8.90 -1.29
CA ILE A 117 -3.63 -8.05 -2.42
C ILE A 117 -5.14 -7.83 -2.34
N ASP A 118 -5.54 -6.64 -1.91
CA ASP A 118 -6.95 -6.34 -1.63
C ASP A 118 -7.81 -6.40 -2.91
N ASP A 119 -7.31 -5.77 -3.96
CA ASP A 119 -8.03 -5.53 -5.22
C ASP A 119 -7.83 -6.61 -6.28
N PHE A 120 -7.20 -7.73 -5.97
CA PHE A 120 -6.83 -8.76 -6.95
C PHE A 120 -8.00 -9.25 -7.79
N ASN A 121 -9.17 -9.41 -7.16
CA ASN A 121 -10.38 -9.86 -7.84
C ASN A 121 -11.35 -8.70 -8.16
N ALA A 122 -11.12 -7.51 -7.60
CA ALA A 122 -11.96 -6.34 -7.82
C ALA A 122 -11.59 -5.60 -9.11
N PHE A 123 -10.28 -5.44 -9.36
CA PHE A 123 -9.79 -4.66 -10.51
C PHE A 123 -8.79 -5.43 -11.37
N GLN A 124 -9.12 -5.53 -12.67
CA GLN A 124 -8.24 -6.19 -13.64
C GLN A 124 -6.86 -5.52 -13.75
N PHE A 125 -6.77 -4.22 -13.48
CA PHE A 125 -5.50 -3.46 -13.47
C PHE A 125 -4.56 -4.01 -12.38
N CYS A 126 -5.06 -4.13 -11.14
CA CYS A 126 -4.33 -4.71 -10.01
C CYS A 126 -3.92 -6.16 -10.29
N LYS A 127 -4.87 -6.97 -10.75
CA LYS A 127 -4.61 -8.38 -11.09
C LYS A 127 -3.49 -8.53 -12.12
N ASN A 128 -3.53 -7.74 -13.19
CA ASN A 128 -2.49 -7.80 -14.23
C ASN A 128 -1.12 -7.41 -13.67
N ALA A 129 -1.03 -6.35 -12.86
CA ALA A 129 0.23 -5.95 -12.23
C ALA A 129 0.83 -7.08 -11.37
N VAL A 130 0.02 -7.78 -10.60
CA VAL A 130 0.46 -8.91 -9.78
C VAL A 130 0.95 -10.07 -10.65
N LEU A 131 0.21 -10.43 -11.70
CA LEU A 131 0.59 -11.52 -12.60
C LEU A 131 1.86 -11.21 -13.37
N ASP A 132 2.00 -9.98 -13.87
CA ASP A 132 3.19 -9.53 -14.59
C ASP A 132 4.42 -9.52 -13.67
N TYR A 133 4.25 -9.03 -12.42
CA TYR A 133 5.31 -9.05 -11.41
C TYR A 133 5.77 -10.49 -11.12
N ARG A 134 4.84 -11.40 -10.92
CA ARG A 134 5.14 -12.81 -10.65
C ARG A 134 5.88 -13.45 -11.80
N LEU A 135 5.41 -13.24 -13.04
CA LEU A 135 6.04 -13.76 -14.24
C LEU A 135 7.48 -13.25 -14.39
N ALA A 136 7.69 -11.95 -14.16
CA ALA A 136 9.00 -11.32 -14.29
C ALA A 136 10.03 -11.76 -13.23
N ASN A 137 9.56 -12.31 -12.10
CA ASN A 137 10.40 -12.70 -10.96
C ASN A 137 10.36 -14.21 -10.66
N ASP A 138 9.78 -15.02 -11.54
CA ASP A 138 9.66 -16.50 -11.39
C ASP A 138 8.99 -16.91 -10.07
N ILE A 139 7.89 -16.20 -9.69
CA ILE A 139 7.13 -16.42 -8.45
C ILE A 139 5.76 -17.03 -8.74
#